data_a05cfc4958d2008d8a1bdf2de43c4584
#
_entry.id   a05cfc4958d2008d8a1bdf2de43c4584
#
_cell.length_a   1.000
_cell.length_b   1.000
_cell.length_c   1.000
_cell.angle_alpha   90.00
_cell.angle_beta   90.00
_cell.angle_gamma   90.00
#
_symmetry.space_group_name_H-M   'P 1'
#
loop_
_entity.id
_entity.type
_entity.pdbx_description
1 polymer ?
#
loop_
_entity_poly.entity_id
_entity_poly.type
_entity_poly.pdbx_seq_one_letter_code
_entity_poly.pdbx_strand_id
1 'polypeptide(L)'
;MRVLILGGYGTFGGRLVRLLAAEPRLTLIVAGRSLRQAQAFCAAGAAQAALVPAAFDRDGDAEAQLAALAPDIVVDASGPFQVYGDPYRVVRAALARGVDYLDLADGSDFVAGIAPFDAPAKSCGIFVLAGASSFPLLTAAVVRRLSAGMACVEAVSAGIAPSPHVTLGLNVIRSIASYCGKPFARIRDGKPSVGYGLTESRRFTIAPPGCVPLGNRRFSLVDAPDLKVLPALWPSLREVWIGAGTVPESLHRVLNLCAWAVRLRLLPSLLPFARAMHGMTRRLRWGEHRGGMFVAVRGGALTRSWHMIAEGDDGPFIPSMACAAIIRRCLDGARPAPGARAATRDIELDDYETLFAQCAIRTGTRETLPDALPLYRRLLGNAYEALPPPLQAMHDLRDALSAEGRATVTRGKGWLARLAAAIVGFPAAGENLPVRVDFTRENGRERWTRNFAGRTFHSTQEQGRGRSEWLICERFGPLCVAMAPVLDEDRLRLVARRWSLFGMPLPRRLAPVGNAYEYAADGRFHFHVEIGHPLAGLIVAYRGFLVPRDCARDDAVPRQEGLTAATGGRH
;
A
#
# COMPACT_ATOMS: atom_id res chain seq x y z
N MET A 1 -24.23 19.17 -15.78
CA MET A 1 -24.08 17.83 -16.35
C MET A 1 -24.83 16.82 -15.50
N ARG A 2 -25.62 15.95 -16.11
CA ARG A 2 -26.48 14.95 -15.46
C ARG A 2 -25.79 13.58 -15.48
N VAL A 3 -25.48 13.03 -14.32
CA VAL A 3 -24.79 11.74 -14.18
C VAL A 3 -25.72 10.73 -13.52
N LEU A 4 -26.09 9.69 -14.24
CA LEU A 4 -26.87 8.57 -13.72
C LEU A 4 -25.92 7.54 -13.09
N ILE A 5 -26.11 7.22 -11.81
CA ILE A 5 -25.30 6.25 -11.09
C ILE A 5 -26.18 5.04 -10.74
N LEU A 6 -26.04 3.96 -11.51
CA LEU A 6 -26.71 2.70 -11.24
C LEU A 6 -26.05 1.99 -10.05
N GLY A 7 -26.85 1.55 -9.10
CA GLY A 7 -26.33 1.11 -7.78
C GLY A 7 -25.85 2.28 -6.91
N GLY A 8 -26.40 3.49 -7.12
CA GLY A 8 -25.95 4.75 -6.54
C GLY A 8 -26.04 4.84 -5.01
N TYR A 9 -26.80 4.00 -4.35
CA TYR A 9 -26.83 3.83 -2.88
C TYR A 9 -26.07 2.58 -2.40
N GLY A 10 -25.39 1.88 -3.31
CA GLY A 10 -24.57 0.71 -3.00
C GLY A 10 -23.18 1.06 -2.47
N THR A 11 -22.35 0.01 -2.32
CA THR A 11 -21.00 0.13 -1.75
C THR A 11 -20.11 1.12 -2.51
N PHE A 12 -20.04 1.02 -3.83
CA PHE A 12 -19.17 1.87 -4.66
C PHE A 12 -19.93 3.06 -5.25
N GLY A 13 -21.17 2.86 -5.75
CA GLY A 13 -21.97 3.95 -6.28
C GLY A 13 -22.23 5.04 -5.24
N GLY A 14 -22.56 4.68 -3.99
CA GLY A 14 -22.74 5.65 -2.92
C GLY A 14 -21.47 6.41 -2.55
N ARG A 15 -20.29 5.81 -2.73
CA ARG A 15 -19.00 6.51 -2.56
C ARG A 15 -18.70 7.44 -3.73
N LEU A 16 -19.05 7.05 -4.94
CA LEU A 16 -18.95 7.94 -6.10
C LEU A 16 -19.82 9.19 -5.90
N VAL A 17 -21.07 9.02 -5.45
CA VAL A 17 -21.95 10.17 -5.11
C VAL A 17 -21.28 11.09 -4.11
N ARG A 18 -20.66 10.55 -3.04
CA ARG A 18 -19.97 11.36 -2.02
C ARG A 18 -18.75 12.09 -2.57
N LEU A 19 -17.94 11.43 -3.44
CA LEU A 19 -16.77 12.06 -4.10
C LEU A 19 -17.18 13.23 -4.99
N LEU A 20 -18.39 13.20 -5.56
CA LEU A 20 -18.91 14.23 -6.46
C LEU A 20 -19.85 15.22 -5.79
N ALA A 21 -20.20 14.99 -4.53
CA ALA A 21 -21.23 15.77 -3.81
C ALA A 21 -20.91 17.25 -3.67
N ALA A 22 -19.64 17.65 -3.66
CA ALA A 22 -19.19 19.03 -3.53
C ALA A 22 -19.22 19.82 -4.87
N GLU A 23 -19.58 19.20 -6.00
CA GLU A 23 -19.53 19.84 -7.32
C GLU A 23 -20.91 20.37 -7.73
N PRO A 24 -21.20 21.68 -7.63
CA PRO A 24 -22.53 22.25 -7.88
C PRO A 24 -22.98 22.18 -9.36
N ARG A 25 -22.03 21.99 -10.30
CA ARG A 25 -22.33 21.87 -11.74
C ARG A 25 -22.93 20.49 -12.09
N LEU A 26 -23.02 19.54 -11.10
CA LEU A 26 -23.55 18.20 -11.30
C LEU A 26 -25.00 18.06 -10.82
N THR A 27 -25.77 17.30 -11.59
CA THR A 27 -26.99 16.62 -11.15
C THR A 27 -26.69 15.13 -11.07
N LEU A 28 -26.66 14.57 -9.87
CA LEU A 28 -26.39 13.16 -9.61
C LEU A 28 -27.72 12.40 -9.48
N ILE A 29 -28.04 11.58 -10.47
CA ILE A 29 -29.23 10.73 -10.45
C ILE A 29 -28.86 9.43 -9.75
N VAL A 30 -29.26 9.30 -8.48
CA VAL A 30 -28.95 8.15 -7.63
C VAL A 30 -29.96 7.06 -7.87
N ALA A 31 -29.58 6.02 -8.62
CA ALA A 31 -30.51 5.02 -9.11
C ALA A 31 -30.21 3.59 -8.66
N GLY A 32 -31.25 2.79 -8.61
CA GLY A 32 -31.23 1.36 -8.34
C GLY A 32 -32.66 0.82 -8.28
N ARG A 33 -32.83 -0.47 -8.04
CA ARG A 33 -34.15 -1.14 -8.07
C ARG A 33 -35.17 -0.61 -7.07
N SER A 34 -34.73 0.01 -5.97
CA SER A 34 -35.61 0.53 -4.91
C SER A 34 -35.55 2.05 -4.86
N LEU A 35 -36.61 2.70 -5.36
CA LEU A 35 -36.76 4.15 -5.28
C LEU A 35 -36.71 4.64 -3.81
N ARG A 36 -37.32 3.90 -2.88
CA ARG A 36 -37.33 4.22 -1.46
C ARG A 36 -35.90 4.30 -0.87
N GLN A 37 -35.03 3.37 -1.26
CA GLN A 37 -33.62 3.39 -0.80
C GLN A 37 -32.85 4.55 -1.42
N ALA A 38 -33.09 4.86 -2.71
CA ALA A 38 -32.49 6.02 -3.37
C ALA A 38 -32.92 7.34 -2.69
N GLN A 39 -34.23 7.50 -2.38
CA GLN A 39 -34.76 8.64 -1.64
C GLN A 39 -34.13 8.80 -0.25
N ALA A 40 -34.06 7.69 0.52
CA ALA A 40 -33.46 7.71 1.84
C ALA A 40 -31.95 8.07 1.78
N PHE A 41 -31.23 7.58 0.78
CA PHE A 41 -29.82 7.92 0.56
C PHE A 41 -29.63 9.40 0.22
N CYS A 42 -30.43 9.95 -0.69
CA CYS A 42 -30.36 11.35 -1.09
C CYS A 42 -30.72 12.28 0.08
N ALA A 43 -31.74 11.93 0.88
CA ALA A 43 -32.18 12.73 2.03
C ALA A 43 -31.12 12.75 3.17
N ALA A 44 -30.29 11.73 3.30
CA ALA A 44 -29.26 11.64 4.33
C ALA A 44 -27.96 12.34 3.95
N GLY A 45 -27.76 12.74 2.69
CA GLY A 45 -26.53 13.31 2.15
C GLY A 45 -26.55 14.84 2.13
N ALA A 46 -25.51 15.49 2.69
CA ALA A 46 -25.24 16.90 2.41
C ALA A 46 -24.46 16.99 1.09
N ALA A 47 -24.98 17.73 0.09
CA ALA A 47 -24.35 17.89 -1.21
C ALA A 47 -24.60 19.30 -1.76
N GLN A 48 -23.62 19.84 -2.50
CA GLN A 48 -23.79 21.02 -3.35
C GLN A 48 -24.34 20.60 -4.73
N ALA A 49 -23.99 19.38 -5.17
CA ALA A 49 -24.61 18.77 -6.34
C ALA A 49 -26.10 18.50 -6.11
N ALA A 50 -26.91 18.64 -7.15
CA ALA A 50 -28.32 18.27 -7.08
C ALA A 50 -28.44 16.74 -7.04
N LEU A 51 -29.03 16.18 -5.97
CA LEU A 51 -29.29 14.75 -5.83
C LEU A 51 -30.72 14.41 -6.27
N VAL A 52 -30.88 13.55 -7.27
CA VAL A 52 -32.17 13.11 -7.80
C VAL A 52 -32.32 11.60 -7.58
N PRO A 53 -33.22 11.15 -6.70
CA PRO A 53 -33.47 9.72 -6.53
C PRO A 53 -34.28 9.15 -7.71
N ALA A 54 -33.90 7.96 -8.20
CA ALA A 54 -34.60 7.29 -9.29
C ALA A 54 -34.69 5.77 -9.05
N ALA A 55 -35.74 5.16 -9.63
CA ALA A 55 -35.76 3.72 -9.81
C ALA A 55 -35.13 3.39 -11.16
N PHE A 56 -34.33 2.33 -11.20
CA PHE A 56 -33.78 1.78 -12.44
C PHE A 56 -33.65 0.26 -12.31
N ASP A 57 -34.35 -0.46 -13.19
CA ASP A 57 -34.22 -1.90 -13.30
C ASP A 57 -33.32 -2.24 -14.49
N ARG A 58 -32.13 -2.76 -14.20
CA ARG A 58 -31.17 -3.17 -15.22
C ARG A 58 -31.70 -4.27 -16.14
N ASP A 59 -32.55 -5.15 -15.62
CA ASP A 59 -33.12 -6.29 -16.35
C ASP A 59 -34.37 -5.91 -17.14
N GLY A 60 -34.92 -4.71 -16.90
CA GLY A 60 -36.06 -4.13 -17.63
C GLY A 60 -35.66 -3.46 -18.96
N ASP A 61 -36.54 -2.60 -19.47
CA ASP A 61 -36.27 -1.75 -20.63
C ASP A 61 -35.32 -0.61 -20.28
N ALA A 62 -34.00 -0.89 -20.39
CA ALA A 62 -32.96 0.07 -20.07
C ALA A 62 -32.98 1.30 -20.98
N GLU A 63 -33.38 1.15 -22.26
CA GLU A 63 -33.42 2.26 -23.22
C GLU A 63 -34.53 3.25 -22.88
N ALA A 64 -35.74 2.79 -22.60
CA ALA A 64 -36.86 3.64 -22.18
C ALA A 64 -36.55 4.35 -20.84
N GLN A 65 -35.91 3.66 -19.89
CA GLN A 65 -35.50 4.24 -18.62
C GLN A 65 -34.44 5.33 -18.79
N LEU A 66 -33.44 5.13 -19.68
CA LEU A 66 -32.45 6.15 -20.00
C LEU A 66 -33.08 7.35 -20.71
N ALA A 67 -34.02 7.12 -21.61
CA ALA A 67 -34.77 8.19 -22.27
C ALA A 67 -35.51 9.08 -21.25
N ALA A 68 -36.18 8.46 -20.26
CA ALA A 68 -36.94 9.18 -19.25
C ALA A 68 -36.03 9.98 -18.28
N LEU A 69 -34.84 9.47 -17.94
CA LEU A 69 -33.91 10.11 -17.02
C LEU A 69 -32.99 11.12 -17.71
N ALA A 70 -32.81 11.01 -19.03
CA ALA A 70 -31.98 11.88 -19.88
C ALA A 70 -30.63 12.26 -19.24
N PRO A 71 -29.76 11.28 -18.92
CA PRO A 71 -28.42 11.56 -18.40
C PRO A 71 -27.45 11.89 -19.55
N ASP A 72 -26.42 12.68 -19.26
CA ASP A 72 -25.26 12.88 -20.14
C ASP A 72 -24.29 11.70 -20.04
N ILE A 73 -24.12 11.16 -18.82
CA ILE A 73 -23.23 10.03 -18.52
C ILE A 73 -23.96 9.01 -17.66
N VAL A 74 -23.79 7.73 -17.97
CA VAL A 74 -24.19 6.60 -17.12
C VAL A 74 -22.94 6.00 -16.46
N VAL A 75 -22.96 5.85 -15.12
CA VAL A 75 -21.98 5.06 -14.38
C VAL A 75 -22.64 3.81 -13.83
N ASP A 76 -22.28 2.65 -14.36
CA ASP A 76 -22.80 1.38 -13.87
C ASP A 76 -21.94 0.83 -12.73
N ALA A 77 -22.41 1.02 -11.49
CA ALA A 77 -21.84 0.47 -10.26
C ALA A 77 -22.68 -0.70 -9.71
N SER A 78 -23.51 -1.33 -10.54
CA SER A 78 -24.46 -2.35 -10.11
C SER A 78 -23.94 -3.78 -10.13
N GLY A 79 -22.62 -4.02 -10.40
CA GLY A 79 -22.02 -5.36 -10.45
C GLY A 79 -22.50 -6.35 -9.37
N PRO A 80 -22.16 -7.64 -9.47
CA PRO A 80 -21.11 -8.22 -10.31
C PRO A 80 -21.60 -8.53 -11.75
N PHE A 81 -20.85 -8.04 -12.73
CA PHE A 81 -21.23 -8.13 -14.16
C PHE A 81 -21.21 -9.57 -14.68
N GLN A 82 -20.39 -10.45 -14.08
CA GLN A 82 -20.20 -11.85 -14.49
C GLN A 82 -21.43 -12.75 -14.26
N VAL A 83 -22.40 -12.29 -13.47
CA VAL A 83 -23.58 -13.10 -13.10
C VAL A 83 -24.86 -12.65 -13.80
N TYR A 84 -24.81 -11.61 -14.62
CA TYR A 84 -25.97 -11.16 -15.40
C TYR A 84 -26.20 -12.02 -16.64
N GLY A 85 -27.46 -12.33 -16.98
CA GLY A 85 -27.81 -13.05 -18.20
C GLY A 85 -27.45 -12.27 -19.46
N ASP A 86 -27.59 -10.94 -19.41
CA ASP A 86 -27.18 -10.01 -20.46
C ASP A 86 -26.32 -8.88 -19.83
N PRO A 87 -24.99 -9.06 -19.77
CA PRO A 87 -24.12 -8.11 -19.09
C PRO A 87 -24.00 -6.76 -19.81
N TYR A 88 -24.20 -6.69 -21.11
CA TYR A 88 -24.05 -5.48 -21.93
C TYR A 88 -25.35 -4.74 -22.24
N ARG A 89 -26.48 -5.07 -21.60
CA ARG A 89 -27.79 -4.43 -21.84
C ARG A 89 -27.72 -2.91 -21.69
N VAL A 90 -27.12 -2.42 -20.59
CA VAL A 90 -27.00 -0.97 -20.34
C VAL A 90 -26.05 -0.32 -21.35
N VAL A 91 -25.00 -1.00 -21.80
CA VAL A 91 -24.09 -0.50 -22.85
C VAL A 91 -24.86 -0.29 -24.15
N ARG A 92 -25.69 -1.27 -24.58
CA ARG A 92 -26.50 -1.13 -25.79
C ARG A 92 -27.53 -0.01 -25.68
N ALA A 93 -28.16 0.13 -24.52
CA ALA A 93 -29.11 1.22 -24.28
C ALA A 93 -28.40 2.60 -24.31
N ALA A 94 -27.19 2.71 -23.75
CA ALA A 94 -26.37 3.93 -23.81
C ALA A 94 -25.99 4.28 -25.27
N LEU A 95 -25.59 3.30 -26.08
CA LEU A 95 -25.34 3.46 -27.51
C LEU A 95 -26.59 3.96 -28.27
N ALA A 96 -27.74 3.31 -28.04
CA ALA A 96 -28.99 3.68 -28.71
C ALA A 96 -29.44 5.12 -28.37
N ARG A 97 -29.07 5.61 -27.21
CA ARG A 97 -29.44 6.94 -26.70
C ARG A 97 -28.34 8.00 -26.87
N GLY A 98 -27.17 7.65 -27.38
CA GLY A 98 -26.05 8.56 -27.52
C GLY A 98 -25.51 9.08 -26.16
N VAL A 99 -25.56 8.25 -25.13
CA VAL A 99 -25.14 8.60 -23.74
C VAL A 99 -23.77 7.97 -23.42
N ASP A 100 -22.87 8.74 -22.83
CA ASP A 100 -21.58 8.23 -22.39
C ASP A 100 -21.71 7.18 -21.29
N TYR A 101 -20.81 6.19 -21.28
CA TYR A 101 -20.90 5.06 -20.36
C TYR A 101 -19.57 4.79 -19.64
N LEU A 102 -19.65 4.58 -18.34
CA LEU A 102 -18.58 4.12 -17.45
C LEU A 102 -19.07 2.94 -16.62
N ASP A 103 -18.19 2.00 -16.27
CA ASP A 103 -18.49 0.98 -15.27
C ASP A 103 -17.34 0.69 -14.33
N LEU A 104 -17.65 0.01 -13.24
CA LEU A 104 -16.73 -0.45 -12.20
C LEU A 104 -16.49 -1.97 -12.31
N ALA A 105 -16.53 -2.54 -13.50
CA ALA A 105 -16.40 -3.97 -13.71
C ALA A 105 -15.04 -4.51 -13.27
N ASP A 106 -15.06 -5.65 -12.60
CA ASP A 106 -13.89 -6.37 -12.08
C ASP A 106 -13.68 -7.74 -12.75
N GLY A 107 -14.57 -8.16 -13.65
CA GLY A 107 -14.49 -9.42 -14.39
C GLY A 107 -13.70 -9.30 -15.69
N SER A 108 -12.70 -10.16 -15.87
CA SER A 108 -11.80 -10.11 -17.01
C SER A 108 -12.54 -10.30 -18.37
N ASP A 109 -13.53 -11.19 -18.40
CA ASP A 109 -14.31 -11.47 -19.62
C ASP A 109 -15.20 -10.30 -20.02
N PHE A 110 -15.86 -9.66 -19.05
CA PHE A 110 -16.72 -8.51 -19.30
C PHE A 110 -15.92 -7.33 -19.87
N VAL A 111 -14.81 -6.96 -19.20
CA VAL A 111 -13.99 -5.81 -19.62
C VAL A 111 -13.35 -6.06 -20.98
N ALA A 112 -12.84 -7.26 -21.24
CA ALA A 112 -12.28 -7.59 -22.55
C ALA A 112 -13.36 -7.67 -23.65
N GLY A 113 -14.58 -8.11 -23.32
CA GLY A 113 -15.69 -8.24 -24.23
C GLY A 113 -16.37 -6.93 -24.66
N ILE A 114 -15.85 -5.76 -24.21
CA ILE A 114 -16.38 -4.44 -24.62
C ILE A 114 -15.96 -4.04 -26.03
N ALA A 115 -14.88 -4.63 -26.57
CA ALA A 115 -14.27 -4.25 -27.84
C ALA A 115 -15.22 -4.25 -29.05
N PRO A 116 -16.20 -5.17 -29.22
CA PRO A 116 -17.16 -5.13 -30.32
C PRO A 116 -18.03 -3.87 -30.40
N PHE A 117 -18.15 -3.13 -29.30
CA PHE A 117 -18.92 -1.89 -29.25
C PHE A 117 -18.11 -0.65 -29.68
N ASP A 118 -16.82 -0.78 -30.05
CA ASP A 118 -15.94 0.35 -30.39
C ASP A 118 -16.43 1.11 -31.63
N ALA A 119 -16.70 0.42 -32.75
CA ALA A 119 -17.18 1.06 -33.96
C ALA A 119 -18.56 1.72 -33.77
N PRO A 120 -19.56 1.06 -33.14
CA PRO A 120 -20.83 1.71 -32.82
C PRO A 120 -20.66 2.95 -31.91
N ALA A 121 -19.81 2.89 -30.89
CA ALA A 121 -19.57 4.03 -29.99
C ALA A 121 -18.92 5.23 -30.69
N LYS A 122 -17.99 4.97 -31.61
CA LYS A 122 -17.38 6.00 -32.47
C LYS A 122 -18.41 6.66 -33.38
N SER A 123 -19.29 5.87 -34.00
CA SER A 123 -20.33 6.42 -34.88
C SER A 123 -21.38 7.24 -34.14
N CYS A 124 -21.67 6.90 -32.88
CA CYS A 124 -22.55 7.67 -32.00
C CYS A 124 -21.84 8.86 -31.34
N GLY A 125 -20.53 9.00 -31.48
CA GLY A 125 -19.76 10.07 -30.86
C GLY A 125 -19.66 9.97 -29.33
N ILE A 126 -19.86 8.79 -28.73
CA ILE A 126 -19.80 8.55 -27.29
C ILE A 126 -18.57 7.72 -26.90
N PHE A 127 -18.14 7.85 -25.63
CA PHE A 127 -17.20 6.92 -25.04
C PHE A 127 -17.92 5.84 -24.22
N VAL A 128 -17.37 4.62 -24.25
CA VAL A 128 -17.79 3.48 -23.45
C VAL A 128 -16.54 2.90 -22.78
N LEU A 129 -16.36 3.15 -21.48
CA LEU A 129 -15.17 2.77 -20.74
C LEU A 129 -15.52 1.69 -19.72
N ALA A 130 -15.05 0.47 -19.96
CA ALA A 130 -15.27 -0.66 -19.06
C ALA A 130 -14.10 -0.81 -18.07
N GLY A 131 -14.41 -1.07 -16.79
CA GLY A 131 -13.41 -1.28 -15.75
C GLY A 131 -12.74 0.00 -15.27
N ALA A 132 -13.46 1.12 -15.20
CA ALA A 132 -12.97 2.38 -14.62
C ALA A 132 -12.86 2.28 -13.09
N SER A 133 -11.97 1.40 -12.60
CA SER A 133 -11.82 1.02 -11.19
C SER A 133 -10.34 0.81 -10.83
N SER A 134 -10.08 0.19 -9.66
CA SER A 134 -8.71 -0.15 -9.22
C SER A 134 -8.01 -1.08 -10.23
N PHE A 135 -8.73 -2.06 -10.76
CA PHE A 135 -8.33 -2.93 -11.85
C PHE A 135 -9.28 -2.71 -13.05
N PRO A 136 -8.80 -2.37 -14.25
CA PRO A 136 -7.39 -2.21 -14.67
C PRO A 136 -6.87 -0.76 -14.66
N LEU A 137 -7.71 0.27 -14.44
CA LEU A 137 -7.33 1.67 -14.74
C LEU A 137 -6.22 2.19 -13.81
N LEU A 138 -6.37 2.04 -12.48
CA LEU A 138 -5.31 2.46 -11.54
C LEU A 138 -4.04 1.64 -11.76
N THR A 139 -4.15 0.32 -11.95
CA THR A 139 -2.97 -0.51 -12.24
C THR A 139 -2.24 -0.03 -13.49
N ALA A 140 -2.96 0.22 -14.58
CA ALA A 140 -2.36 0.70 -15.83
C ALA A 140 -1.67 2.06 -15.66
N ALA A 141 -2.28 3.01 -14.93
CA ALA A 141 -1.69 4.30 -14.63
C ALA A 141 -0.38 4.14 -13.81
N VAL A 142 -0.40 3.26 -12.80
CA VAL A 142 0.80 2.95 -12.00
C VAL A 142 1.87 2.27 -12.86
N VAL A 143 1.51 1.29 -13.70
CA VAL A 143 2.49 0.62 -14.58
C VAL A 143 3.14 1.63 -15.52
N ARG A 144 2.40 2.58 -16.11
CA ARG A 144 2.99 3.66 -16.92
C ARG A 144 4.02 4.48 -16.14
N ARG A 145 3.67 4.89 -14.92
CA ARG A 145 4.58 5.66 -14.05
C ARG A 145 5.85 4.86 -13.72
N LEU A 146 5.72 3.58 -13.33
CA LEU A 146 6.84 2.76 -12.92
C LEU A 146 7.73 2.33 -14.08
N SER A 147 7.17 2.15 -15.29
CA SER A 147 7.90 1.74 -16.47
C SER A 147 8.62 2.90 -17.19
N ALA A 148 8.43 4.14 -16.75
CA ALA A 148 9.12 5.29 -17.33
C ALA A 148 10.64 5.08 -17.28
N GLY A 149 11.29 5.15 -18.47
CA GLY A 149 12.74 4.90 -18.62
C GLY A 149 13.15 3.41 -18.57
N MET A 150 12.22 2.45 -18.50
CA MET A 150 12.52 1.02 -18.69
C MET A 150 12.55 0.69 -20.19
N ALA A 151 13.50 -0.13 -20.61
CA ALA A 151 13.58 -0.60 -22.00
C ALA A 151 12.40 -1.50 -22.39
N CYS A 152 11.90 -2.30 -21.45
CA CYS A 152 10.75 -3.17 -21.64
C CYS A 152 10.05 -3.45 -20.29
N VAL A 153 8.81 -3.92 -20.36
CA VAL A 153 8.04 -4.40 -19.20
C VAL A 153 7.83 -5.91 -19.37
N GLU A 154 8.49 -6.71 -18.55
CA GLU A 154 8.46 -8.17 -18.66
C GLU A 154 7.46 -8.83 -17.72
N ALA A 155 7.27 -8.26 -16.54
CA ALA A 155 6.33 -8.79 -15.56
C ALA A 155 5.64 -7.69 -14.78
N VAL A 156 4.33 -7.90 -14.55
CA VAL A 156 3.51 -7.08 -13.66
C VAL A 156 2.90 -7.97 -12.60
N SER A 157 3.09 -7.60 -11.34
CA SER A 157 2.39 -8.21 -10.20
C SER A 157 1.66 -7.13 -9.42
N ALA A 158 0.37 -7.32 -9.20
CA ALA A 158 -0.43 -6.38 -8.41
C ALA A 158 -1.32 -7.12 -7.41
N GLY A 159 -1.72 -6.43 -6.34
CA GLY A 159 -2.60 -7.03 -5.38
C GLY A 159 -3.25 -6.05 -4.43
N ILE A 160 -4.48 -6.39 -4.01
CA ILE A 160 -5.29 -5.63 -3.06
C ILE A 160 -5.45 -6.43 -1.77
N ALA A 161 -5.23 -5.78 -0.64
CA ALA A 161 -5.55 -6.30 0.69
C ALA A 161 -6.55 -5.34 1.37
N PRO A 162 -7.86 -5.63 1.34
CA PRO A 162 -8.85 -4.78 1.99
C PRO A 162 -8.66 -4.77 3.51
N SER A 163 -9.09 -3.68 4.16
CA SER A 163 -9.13 -3.61 5.62
C SER A 163 -10.13 -4.65 6.17
N PRO A 164 -9.75 -5.42 7.20
CA PRO A 164 -10.66 -6.40 7.81
C PRO A 164 -11.83 -5.76 8.58
N HIS A 165 -11.80 -4.46 8.79
CA HIS A 165 -12.87 -3.71 9.47
C HIS A 165 -13.92 -3.17 8.49
N VAL A 166 -13.57 -3.08 7.21
CA VAL A 166 -14.51 -2.67 6.16
C VAL A 166 -15.43 -3.83 5.78
N THR A 167 -16.73 -3.58 5.82
CA THR A 167 -17.70 -4.56 5.37
C THR A 167 -17.71 -4.64 3.84
N LEU A 168 -17.27 -5.78 3.31
CA LEU A 168 -17.40 -6.06 1.88
C LEU A 168 -18.88 -6.24 1.53
N GLY A 169 -19.34 -5.59 0.46
CA GLY A 169 -20.70 -5.76 -0.04
C GLY A 169 -20.98 -7.20 -0.49
N LEU A 170 -22.24 -7.66 -0.40
CA LEU A 170 -22.63 -8.99 -0.84
C LEU A 170 -22.24 -9.26 -2.31
N ASN A 171 -22.32 -8.25 -3.17
CA ASN A 171 -21.96 -8.37 -4.58
C ASN A 171 -20.45 -8.62 -4.78
N VAL A 172 -19.58 -8.03 -3.96
CA VAL A 172 -18.13 -8.32 -3.97
C VAL A 172 -17.88 -9.78 -3.57
N ILE A 173 -18.57 -10.27 -2.54
CA ILE A 173 -18.47 -11.68 -2.13
C ILE A 173 -18.98 -12.62 -3.22
N ARG A 174 -20.05 -12.26 -3.93
CA ARG A 174 -20.56 -13.03 -5.08
C ARG A 174 -19.56 -13.06 -6.23
N SER A 175 -18.90 -11.93 -6.54
CA SER A 175 -17.82 -11.88 -7.53
C SER A 175 -16.72 -12.86 -7.17
N ILE A 176 -16.19 -12.80 -5.93
CA ILE A 176 -15.15 -13.73 -5.45
C ILE A 176 -15.61 -15.20 -5.54
N ALA A 177 -16.82 -15.49 -5.10
CA ALA A 177 -17.37 -16.85 -5.12
C ALA A 177 -17.59 -17.38 -6.54
N SER A 178 -17.80 -16.50 -7.53
CA SER A 178 -18.07 -16.87 -8.92
C SER A 178 -16.84 -17.47 -9.62
N TYR A 179 -15.64 -16.95 -9.37
CA TYR A 179 -14.39 -17.43 -9.98
C TYR A 179 -13.55 -18.34 -9.07
N CYS A 180 -13.93 -18.52 -7.79
CA CYS A 180 -13.19 -19.34 -6.84
C CYS A 180 -13.03 -20.78 -7.35
N GLY A 181 -11.77 -21.23 -7.54
CA GLY A 181 -11.44 -22.56 -8.09
C GLY A 181 -11.73 -22.77 -9.56
N LYS A 182 -12.29 -21.76 -10.26
CA LYS A 182 -12.59 -21.84 -11.70
C LYS A 182 -11.42 -21.36 -12.55
N PRO A 183 -11.29 -21.88 -13.80
CA PRO A 183 -10.23 -21.49 -14.71
C PRO A 183 -10.48 -20.12 -15.35
N PHE A 184 -9.41 -19.38 -15.62
CA PHE A 184 -9.38 -18.19 -16.45
C PHE A 184 -8.05 -18.07 -17.19
N ALA A 185 -8.05 -17.36 -18.33
CA ALA A 185 -6.88 -17.15 -19.16
C ALA A 185 -5.91 -16.15 -18.53
N ARG A 186 -4.60 -16.41 -18.65
CA ARG A 186 -3.52 -15.48 -18.30
C ARG A 186 -2.29 -15.70 -19.16
N ILE A 187 -1.31 -14.80 -19.05
CA ILE A 187 0.03 -14.99 -19.59
C ILE A 187 1.00 -15.42 -18.47
N ARG A 188 1.81 -16.45 -18.74
CA ARG A 188 2.87 -16.92 -17.86
C ARG A 188 4.06 -17.41 -18.68
N ASP A 189 5.27 -16.97 -18.31
CA ASP A 189 6.52 -17.32 -19.00
C ASP A 189 6.47 -16.99 -20.53
N GLY A 190 5.75 -15.93 -20.90
CA GLY A 190 5.56 -15.50 -22.28
C GLY A 190 4.57 -16.36 -23.09
N LYS A 191 3.82 -17.26 -22.46
CA LYS A 191 2.88 -18.18 -23.13
C LYS A 191 1.48 -18.03 -22.53
N PRO A 192 0.42 -18.23 -23.37
CA PRO A 192 -0.93 -18.39 -22.85
C PRO A 192 -0.99 -19.54 -21.82
N SER A 193 -1.64 -19.31 -20.71
CA SER A 193 -1.74 -20.24 -19.60
C SER A 193 -3.09 -20.13 -18.92
N VAL A 194 -3.45 -21.12 -18.11
CA VAL A 194 -4.69 -21.14 -17.33
C VAL A 194 -4.35 -20.93 -15.84
N GLY A 195 -4.97 -19.92 -15.25
CA GLY A 195 -5.00 -19.71 -13.80
C GLY A 195 -6.28 -20.30 -13.21
N TYR A 196 -6.25 -20.62 -11.92
CA TYR A 196 -7.44 -21.03 -11.16
C TYR A 196 -7.61 -20.11 -9.96
N GLY A 197 -8.78 -19.52 -9.81
CA GLY A 197 -9.05 -18.53 -8.78
C GLY A 197 -8.73 -19.04 -7.38
N LEU A 198 -7.93 -18.29 -6.64
CA LEU A 198 -7.52 -18.53 -5.25
C LEU A 198 -6.74 -19.84 -4.98
N THR A 199 -6.23 -20.53 -6.02
CA THR A 199 -5.44 -21.76 -5.84
C THR A 199 -3.94 -21.53 -5.82
N GLU A 200 -3.45 -20.46 -6.44
CA GLU A 200 -2.04 -20.04 -6.43
C GLU A 200 -1.85 -18.85 -5.47
N SER A 201 -0.84 -18.91 -4.62
CA SER A 201 -0.58 -17.84 -3.64
C SER A 201 0.86 -17.37 -3.69
N ARG A 202 1.06 -16.07 -3.52
CA ARG A 202 2.36 -15.40 -3.34
C ARG A 202 2.33 -14.51 -2.10
N ARG A 203 3.50 -14.14 -1.60
CA ARG A 203 3.61 -13.22 -0.46
C ARG A 203 4.15 -11.88 -0.90
N PHE A 204 3.49 -10.82 -0.43
CA PHE A 204 3.92 -9.44 -0.69
C PHE A 204 3.78 -8.60 0.58
N THR A 205 4.61 -7.59 0.67
CA THR A 205 4.55 -6.56 1.72
C THR A 205 4.09 -5.25 1.10
N ILE A 206 3.03 -4.65 1.64
CA ILE A 206 2.59 -3.32 1.22
C ILE A 206 3.25 -2.31 2.15
N ALA A 207 4.17 -1.52 1.62
CA ALA A 207 5.05 -0.67 2.41
C ALA A 207 5.39 0.64 1.68
N PRO A 208 4.51 1.64 1.65
CA PRO A 208 4.92 2.97 1.19
C PRO A 208 6.12 3.45 2.01
N PRO A 209 7.13 4.09 1.40
CA PRO A 209 8.26 4.67 2.10
C PRO A 209 7.84 5.60 3.24
N GLY A 210 8.53 5.56 4.37
CA GLY A 210 8.22 6.41 5.52
C GLY A 210 6.91 6.07 6.25
N CYS A 211 6.23 4.97 5.90
CA CYS A 211 4.98 4.54 6.52
C CYS A 211 5.13 3.20 7.25
N VAL A 212 4.26 2.95 8.22
CA VAL A 212 4.16 1.63 8.85
C VAL A 212 3.62 0.62 7.84
N PRO A 213 4.37 -0.43 7.45
CA PRO A 213 3.91 -1.40 6.46
C PRO A 213 2.74 -2.25 6.97
N LEU A 214 1.92 -2.77 6.06
CA LEU A 214 0.87 -3.74 6.39
C LEU A 214 1.44 -5.12 6.76
N GLY A 215 2.71 -5.32 6.56
CA GLY A 215 3.42 -6.56 6.80
C GLY A 215 3.27 -7.56 5.64
N ASN A 216 4.09 -8.59 5.68
CA ASN A 216 4.15 -9.61 4.63
C ASN A 216 2.92 -10.52 4.70
N ARG A 217 2.00 -10.38 3.75
CA ARG A 217 0.72 -11.08 3.68
C ARG A 217 0.70 -12.09 2.54
N ARG A 218 -0.15 -13.08 2.66
CA ARG A 218 -0.48 -14.00 1.56
C ARG A 218 -1.54 -13.36 0.68
N PHE A 219 -1.29 -13.36 -0.63
CA PHE A 219 -2.22 -13.00 -1.68
C PHE A 219 -2.47 -14.22 -2.54
N SER A 220 -3.68 -14.41 -3.02
CA SER A 220 -4.00 -15.49 -3.96
C SER A 220 -4.50 -14.91 -5.26
N LEU A 221 -4.16 -15.61 -6.34
CA LEU A 221 -4.50 -15.26 -7.72
C LEU A 221 -6.01 -15.09 -7.88
N VAL A 222 -6.44 -13.99 -8.48
CA VAL A 222 -7.84 -13.66 -8.75
C VAL A 222 -8.06 -13.40 -10.24
N ASP A 223 -9.29 -13.59 -10.69
CA ASP A 223 -9.71 -13.13 -12.00
C ASP A 223 -9.84 -11.60 -11.98
N ALA A 224 -9.07 -10.92 -12.81
CA ALA A 224 -9.07 -9.46 -12.93
C ALA A 224 -8.85 -9.05 -14.39
N PRO A 225 -9.40 -7.91 -14.82
CA PRO A 225 -9.27 -7.42 -16.20
C PRO A 225 -7.82 -7.30 -16.67
N ASP A 226 -6.91 -6.94 -15.77
CA ASP A 226 -5.48 -6.77 -16.02
C ASP A 226 -4.84 -7.98 -16.69
N LEU A 227 -5.28 -9.18 -16.36
CA LEU A 227 -4.76 -10.43 -16.94
C LEU A 227 -4.89 -10.50 -18.46
N LYS A 228 -5.91 -9.84 -19.01
CA LYS A 228 -6.20 -9.78 -20.46
C LYS A 228 -5.81 -8.46 -21.10
N VAL A 229 -5.96 -7.35 -20.35
CA VAL A 229 -5.81 -6.00 -20.87
C VAL A 229 -4.35 -5.54 -20.89
N LEU A 230 -3.57 -5.80 -19.83
CA LEU A 230 -2.18 -5.35 -19.77
C LEU A 230 -1.28 -5.94 -20.85
N PRO A 231 -1.40 -7.23 -21.24
CA PRO A 231 -0.61 -7.78 -22.34
C PRO A 231 -0.83 -7.09 -23.69
N ALA A 232 -2.02 -6.54 -23.93
CA ALA A 232 -2.31 -5.77 -25.14
C ALA A 232 -1.66 -4.37 -25.11
N LEU A 233 -1.44 -3.80 -23.91
CA LEU A 233 -0.80 -2.48 -23.73
C LEU A 233 0.73 -2.57 -23.72
N TRP A 234 1.27 -3.67 -23.20
CA TRP A 234 2.70 -3.97 -23.14
C TRP A 234 3.00 -5.32 -23.76
N PRO A 235 3.24 -5.40 -25.08
CA PRO A 235 3.49 -6.67 -25.79
C PRO A 235 4.72 -7.44 -25.32
N SER A 236 5.65 -6.79 -24.59
CA SER A 236 6.82 -7.42 -23.99
C SER A 236 6.50 -8.21 -22.70
N LEU A 237 5.26 -8.12 -22.18
CA LEU A 237 4.86 -8.81 -20.97
C LEU A 237 4.91 -10.33 -21.14
N ARG A 238 5.65 -10.97 -20.26
CA ARG A 238 5.78 -12.42 -20.15
C ARG A 238 4.99 -12.99 -18.97
N GLU A 239 4.69 -12.16 -17.97
CA GLU A 239 3.91 -12.56 -16.80
C GLU A 239 3.01 -11.43 -16.31
N VAL A 240 1.73 -11.73 -16.08
CA VAL A 240 0.80 -10.89 -15.31
C VAL A 240 0.24 -11.72 -14.17
N TRP A 241 0.36 -11.21 -12.95
CA TRP A 241 -0.15 -11.85 -11.76
C TRP A 241 -0.92 -10.83 -10.90
N ILE A 242 -2.21 -11.10 -10.68
CA ILE A 242 -3.09 -10.23 -9.88
C ILE A 242 -3.62 -11.04 -8.71
N GLY A 243 -3.54 -10.47 -7.51
CA GLY A 243 -3.92 -11.18 -6.30
C GLY A 243 -4.77 -10.37 -5.32
N ALA A 244 -5.51 -11.09 -4.48
CA ALA A 244 -6.19 -10.52 -3.33
C ALA A 244 -5.71 -11.19 -2.05
N GLY A 245 -5.51 -10.36 -1.00
CA GLY A 245 -5.10 -10.82 0.32
C GLY A 245 -6.18 -10.53 1.36
N THR A 246 -6.44 -11.48 2.25
CA THR A 246 -7.39 -11.33 3.36
C THR A 246 -6.71 -11.55 4.71
N VAL A 247 -7.31 -11.02 5.77
CA VAL A 247 -6.86 -11.16 7.16
C VAL A 247 -8.02 -11.68 7.99
N PRO A 248 -7.81 -12.65 8.91
CA PRO A 248 -6.54 -13.32 9.25
C PRO A 248 -6.09 -14.34 8.19
N GLU A 249 -4.80 -14.68 8.18
CA GLU A 249 -4.23 -15.63 7.21
C GLU A 249 -4.87 -17.03 7.30
N SER A 250 -5.39 -17.42 8.47
CA SER A 250 -6.14 -18.66 8.65
C SER A 250 -7.41 -18.71 7.79
N LEU A 251 -8.18 -17.63 7.78
CA LEU A 251 -9.36 -17.50 6.92
C LEU A 251 -8.99 -17.56 5.44
N HIS A 252 -7.90 -16.90 5.07
CA HIS A 252 -7.37 -16.94 3.71
C HIS A 252 -7.02 -18.38 3.27
N ARG A 253 -6.39 -19.16 4.16
CA ARG A 253 -6.07 -20.58 3.90
C ARG A 253 -7.33 -21.44 3.74
N VAL A 254 -8.35 -21.22 4.56
CA VAL A 254 -9.63 -21.90 4.40
C VAL A 254 -10.25 -21.61 3.03
N LEU A 255 -10.23 -20.36 2.61
CA LEU A 255 -10.71 -19.96 1.28
C LEU A 255 -9.91 -20.63 0.16
N ASN A 256 -8.58 -20.77 0.31
CA ASN A 256 -7.76 -21.52 -0.64
C ASN A 256 -8.13 -23.02 -0.69
N LEU A 257 -8.40 -23.64 0.46
CA LEU A 257 -8.85 -25.05 0.50
C LEU A 257 -10.20 -25.20 -0.20
N CYS A 258 -11.15 -24.29 0.02
CA CYS A 258 -12.42 -24.29 -0.71
C CYS A 258 -12.20 -24.12 -2.23
N ALA A 259 -11.28 -23.27 -2.65
CA ALA A 259 -10.94 -23.10 -4.07
C ALA A 259 -10.35 -24.39 -4.69
N TRP A 260 -9.50 -25.10 -3.95
CA TRP A 260 -9.00 -26.40 -4.38
C TRP A 260 -10.12 -27.45 -4.47
N ALA A 261 -11.07 -27.47 -3.52
CA ALA A 261 -12.23 -28.36 -3.57
C ALA A 261 -13.09 -28.12 -4.82
N VAL A 262 -13.29 -26.84 -5.21
CA VAL A 262 -14.00 -26.52 -6.47
C VAL A 262 -13.18 -26.95 -7.68
N ARG A 263 -11.87 -26.68 -7.71
CA ARG A 263 -10.98 -27.09 -8.81
C ARG A 263 -10.97 -28.61 -9.00
N LEU A 264 -10.96 -29.36 -7.92
CA LEU A 264 -11.01 -30.83 -7.94
C LEU A 264 -12.41 -31.40 -8.17
N ARG A 265 -13.43 -30.53 -8.40
CA ARG A 265 -14.84 -30.88 -8.60
C ARG A 265 -15.50 -31.57 -7.39
N LEU A 266 -14.93 -31.45 -6.20
CA LEU A 266 -15.53 -31.90 -4.95
C LEU A 266 -16.69 -30.98 -4.53
N LEU A 267 -16.64 -29.71 -4.95
CA LEU A 267 -17.71 -28.72 -4.82
C LEU A 267 -17.99 -28.08 -6.20
N PRO A 268 -19.26 -27.88 -6.60
CA PRO A 268 -19.59 -27.30 -7.89
C PRO A 268 -19.29 -25.79 -7.95
N SER A 269 -19.50 -25.07 -6.86
CA SER A 269 -19.28 -23.60 -6.75
C SER A 269 -19.40 -23.13 -5.31
N LEU A 270 -18.77 -21.99 -4.97
CA LEU A 270 -19.00 -21.30 -3.70
C LEU A 270 -20.16 -20.29 -3.75
N LEU A 271 -20.75 -20.04 -4.91
CA LEU A 271 -21.81 -19.04 -5.09
C LEU A 271 -23.02 -19.22 -4.15
N PRO A 272 -23.54 -20.46 -3.89
CA PRO A 272 -24.62 -20.67 -2.92
C PRO A 272 -24.27 -20.22 -1.50
N PHE A 273 -23.00 -20.27 -1.14
CA PHE A 273 -22.50 -19.91 0.19
C PHE A 273 -22.20 -18.41 0.37
N ALA A 274 -22.35 -17.58 -0.69
CA ALA A 274 -21.96 -16.17 -0.68
C ALA A 274 -22.65 -15.36 0.44
N ARG A 275 -23.92 -15.67 0.79
CA ARG A 275 -24.63 -15.00 1.90
C ARG A 275 -24.02 -15.35 3.27
N ALA A 276 -23.66 -16.60 3.48
CA ALA A 276 -23.00 -17.07 4.72
C ALA A 276 -21.61 -16.45 4.85
N MET A 277 -20.82 -16.45 3.77
CA MET A 277 -19.51 -15.77 3.69
C MET A 277 -19.63 -14.28 4.02
N HIS A 278 -20.61 -13.57 3.46
CA HIS A 278 -20.88 -12.18 3.77
C HIS A 278 -21.23 -11.97 5.27
N GLY A 279 -22.08 -12.83 5.85
CA GLY A 279 -22.37 -12.79 7.28
C GLY A 279 -21.15 -12.99 8.17
N MET A 280 -20.23 -13.84 7.75
CA MET A 280 -18.96 -14.10 8.44
C MET A 280 -18.01 -12.91 8.40
N THR A 281 -17.84 -12.25 7.24
CA THR A 281 -16.98 -11.07 7.11
C THR A 281 -17.46 -9.89 7.96
N ARG A 282 -18.76 -9.78 8.23
CA ARG A 282 -19.32 -8.75 9.12
C ARG A 282 -19.00 -8.97 10.59
N ARG A 283 -18.80 -10.23 11.02
CA ARG A 283 -18.55 -10.62 12.42
C ARG A 283 -17.08 -10.72 12.75
N LEU A 284 -16.26 -11.12 11.80
CA LEU A 284 -14.82 -11.32 11.99
C LEU A 284 -14.05 -10.05 11.63
N ARG A 285 -13.90 -9.15 12.60
CA ARG A 285 -13.04 -7.98 12.51
C ARG A 285 -11.74 -8.27 13.25
N TRP A 286 -10.65 -8.41 12.52
CA TRP A 286 -9.37 -8.81 13.11
C TRP A 286 -8.21 -7.99 12.53
N GLY A 287 -7.35 -7.46 13.40
CA GLY A 287 -6.15 -6.75 12.99
C GLY A 287 -6.33 -5.24 12.94
N GLU A 288 -5.53 -4.58 12.11
CA GLU A 288 -5.51 -3.13 11.98
C GLU A 288 -6.59 -2.65 11.00
N HIS A 289 -7.19 -1.48 11.28
CA HIS A 289 -8.17 -0.85 10.39
C HIS A 289 -7.46 -0.15 9.22
N ARG A 290 -6.67 -0.93 8.48
CA ARG A 290 -5.90 -0.48 7.30
C ARG A 290 -5.98 -1.50 6.18
N GLY A 291 -6.18 -1.01 4.97
CA GLY A 291 -6.07 -1.76 3.73
C GLY A 291 -4.93 -1.23 2.87
N GLY A 292 -4.71 -1.85 1.71
CA GLY A 292 -3.72 -1.32 0.77
C GLY A 292 -3.64 -2.09 -0.53
N MET A 293 -2.85 -1.55 -1.44
CA MET A 293 -2.59 -2.10 -2.76
C MET A 293 -1.09 -2.01 -3.06
N PHE A 294 -0.59 -2.91 -3.87
CA PHE A 294 0.73 -2.79 -4.49
C PHE A 294 0.64 -3.09 -5.98
N VAL A 295 1.55 -2.49 -6.73
CA VAL A 295 1.83 -2.82 -8.13
C VAL A 295 3.34 -2.88 -8.28
N ALA A 296 3.87 -4.00 -8.77
CA ALA A 296 5.29 -4.20 -9.03
C ALA A 296 5.51 -4.47 -10.52
N VAL A 297 6.49 -3.80 -11.10
CA VAL A 297 6.89 -3.91 -12.50
C VAL A 297 8.34 -4.35 -12.57
N ARG A 298 8.62 -5.36 -13.39
CA ARG A 298 9.98 -5.81 -13.68
C ARG A 298 10.30 -5.70 -15.17
N GLY A 299 11.48 -5.14 -15.47
CA GLY A 299 12.04 -5.06 -16.82
C GLY A 299 13.56 -5.25 -16.76
N GLY A 300 14.06 -6.35 -17.29
CA GLY A 300 15.45 -6.76 -17.15
C GLY A 300 15.85 -6.94 -15.67
N ALA A 301 16.92 -6.28 -15.24
CA ALA A 301 17.40 -6.31 -13.84
C ALA A 301 16.64 -5.34 -12.91
N LEU A 302 15.86 -4.42 -13.47
CA LEU A 302 15.18 -3.38 -12.71
C LEU A 302 13.82 -3.85 -12.23
N THR A 303 13.56 -3.67 -10.94
CA THR A 303 12.23 -3.87 -10.36
C THR A 303 11.83 -2.62 -9.61
N ARG A 304 10.68 -2.05 -9.99
CA ARG A 304 10.04 -0.94 -9.29
C ARG A 304 8.67 -1.37 -8.78
N SER A 305 8.29 -0.83 -7.64
CA SER A 305 6.96 -1.08 -7.09
C SER A 305 6.35 0.18 -6.52
N TRP A 306 5.05 0.27 -6.64
CA TRP A 306 4.22 1.29 -6.01
C TRP A 306 3.39 0.63 -4.92
N HIS A 307 3.28 1.30 -3.80
CA HIS A 307 2.55 0.83 -2.64
C HIS A 307 1.58 1.90 -2.16
N MET A 308 0.42 1.48 -1.71
CA MET A 308 -0.63 2.33 -1.17
C MET A 308 -1.17 1.72 0.12
N ILE A 309 -1.35 2.56 1.14
CA ILE A 309 -2.06 2.22 2.37
C ILE A 309 -3.22 3.20 2.53
N ALA A 310 -4.42 2.65 2.75
CA ALA A 310 -5.60 3.40 3.12
C ALA A 310 -5.99 3.07 4.57
N GLU A 311 -6.18 4.09 5.38
CA GLU A 311 -6.55 3.95 6.79
C GLU A 311 -8.06 4.15 6.97
N GLY A 312 -8.61 3.60 8.04
CA GLY A 312 -10.03 3.71 8.33
C GLY A 312 -10.93 3.15 7.22
N ASP A 313 -11.96 3.89 6.88
CA ASP A 313 -12.97 3.54 5.88
C ASP A 313 -12.70 4.12 4.48
N ASP A 314 -11.49 4.66 4.23
CA ASP A 314 -11.17 5.35 2.98
C ASP A 314 -10.81 4.40 1.83
N GLY A 315 -10.32 3.19 2.13
CA GLY A 315 -10.00 2.20 1.10
C GLY A 315 -11.12 1.93 0.09
N PRO A 316 -12.37 1.76 0.52
CA PRO A 316 -13.51 1.53 -0.39
C PRO A 316 -13.88 2.70 -1.33
N PHE A 317 -13.33 3.90 -1.16
CA PHE A 317 -13.48 4.99 -2.13
C PHE A 317 -12.65 4.78 -3.40
N ILE A 318 -11.52 4.08 -3.30
CA ILE A 318 -10.54 3.95 -4.39
C ILE A 318 -11.14 3.41 -5.69
N PRO A 319 -11.97 2.35 -5.70
CA PRO A 319 -12.60 1.88 -6.94
C PRO A 319 -13.44 2.93 -7.67
N SER A 320 -14.02 3.89 -6.93
CA SER A 320 -14.90 4.92 -7.49
C SER A 320 -14.16 6.20 -7.89
N MET A 321 -12.90 6.36 -7.47
CA MET A 321 -12.11 7.57 -7.74
C MET A 321 -11.83 7.77 -9.23
N ALA A 322 -11.63 6.69 -9.98
CA ALA A 322 -11.46 6.76 -11.44
C ALA A 322 -12.66 7.42 -12.13
N CYS A 323 -13.86 6.94 -11.85
CA CYS A 323 -15.08 7.54 -12.41
C CYS A 323 -15.24 9.00 -11.97
N ALA A 324 -14.93 9.33 -10.71
CA ALA A 324 -14.98 10.70 -10.22
C ALA A 324 -14.00 11.63 -10.97
N ALA A 325 -12.77 11.16 -11.21
CA ALA A 325 -11.76 11.92 -11.97
C ALA A 325 -12.20 12.12 -13.43
N ILE A 326 -12.68 11.08 -14.11
CA ILE A 326 -13.18 11.17 -15.50
C ILE A 326 -14.35 12.16 -15.60
N ILE A 327 -15.32 12.09 -14.67
CA ILE A 327 -16.47 12.99 -14.66
C ILE A 327 -16.04 14.44 -14.46
N ARG A 328 -15.10 14.72 -13.54
CA ARG A 328 -14.54 16.06 -13.33
C ARG A 328 -13.84 16.58 -14.57
N ARG A 329 -13.03 15.75 -15.23
CA ARG A 329 -12.40 16.11 -16.52
C ARG A 329 -13.42 16.43 -17.61
N CYS A 330 -14.53 15.68 -17.69
CA CYS A 330 -15.62 15.97 -18.61
C CYS A 330 -16.27 17.35 -18.33
N LEU A 331 -16.46 17.69 -17.03
CA LEU A 331 -16.96 19.02 -16.64
C LEU A 331 -16.04 20.16 -17.05
N ASP A 332 -14.74 19.90 -17.10
CA ASP A 332 -13.70 20.86 -17.46
C ASP A 332 -13.36 20.81 -18.97
N GLY A 333 -14.19 20.11 -19.78
CA GLY A 333 -14.06 20.03 -21.24
C GLY A 333 -13.08 18.97 -21.74
N ALA A 334 -12.40 18.23 -20.87
CA ALA A 334 -11.45 17.17 -21.24
C ALA A 334 -12.16 15.80 -21.30
N ARG A 335 -13.05 15.64 -22.25
CA ARG A 335 -13.84 14.41 -22.45
C ARG A 335 -12.97 13.31 -23.08
N PRO A 336 -13.07 12.03 -22.65
CA PRO A 336 -12.45 10.91 -23.33
C PRO A 336 -12.85 10.83 -24.81
N ALA A 337 -11.93 10.35 -25.65
CA ALA A 337 -12.21 10.15 -27.07
C ALA A 337 -13.33 9.11 -27.26
N PRO A 338 -14.22 9.31 -28.27
CA PRO A 338 -15.27 8.34 -28.60
C PRO A 338 -14.71 6.96 -28.92
N GLY A 339 -15.50 5.92 -28.60
CA GLY A 339 -15.16 4.52 -28.80
C GLY A 339 -15.35 3.69 -27.54
N ALA A 340 -15.37 2.36 -27.70
CA ALA A 340 -15.49 1.42 -26.58
C ALA A 340 -14.19 0.70 -26.32
N ARG A 341 -13.75 0.73 -25.06
CA ARG A 341 -12.47 0.12 -24.64
C ARG A 341 -12.43 -0.18 -23.14
N ALA A 342 -11.50 -1.04 -22.73
CA ALA A 342 -11.12 -1.12 -21.33
C ALA A 342 -10.53 0.23 -20.87
N ALA A 343 -10.97 0.73 -19.75
CA ALA A 343 -10.44 1.96 -19.17
C ALA A 343 -9.00 1.73 -18.70
N THR A 344 -8.03 2.29 -19.41
CA THR A 344 -6.61 2.08 -19.11
C THR A 344 -5.74 3.30 -19.34
N ARG A 345 -6.19 4.24 -20.20
CA ARG A 345 -5.41 5.44 -20.61
C ARG A 345 -6.16 6.74 -20.36
N ASP A 346 -7.29 6.68 -19.68
CA ASP A 346 -8.25 7.78 -19.61
C ASP A 346 -7.93 8.76 -18.48
N ILE A 347 -7.15 8.33 -17.51
CA ILE A 347 -6.56 9.15 -16.43
C ILE A 347 -5.16 8.64 -16.07
N GLU A 348 -4.36 9.51 -15.44
CA GLU A 348 -3.02 9.21 -14.97
C GLU A 348 -2.98 9.09 -13.44
N LEU A 349 -1.82 8.66 -12.90
CA LEU A 349 -1.66 8.47 -11.46
C LEU A 349 -1.84 9.79 -10.69
N ASP A 350 -1.44 10.93 -11.27
CA ASP A 350 -1.58 12.25 -10.64
C ASP A 350 -3.04 12.65 -10.39
N ASP A 351 -3.96 12.21 -11.28
CA ASP A 351 -5.40 12.41 -11.08
C ASP A 351 -5.90 11.67 -9.82
N TYR A 352 -5.36 10.47 -9.57
CA TYR A 352 -5.66 9.71 -8.36
C TYR A 352 -5.00 10.32 -7.12
N GLU A 353 -3.75 10.78 -7.22
CA GLU A 353 -3.02 11.36 -6.09
C GLU A 353 -3.71 12.61 -5.53
N THR A 354 -4.32 13.41 -6.41
CA THR A 354 -5.18 14.54 -6.01
C THR A 354 -6.38 14.10 -5.16
N LEU A 355 -6.98 12.95 -5.47
CA LEU A 355 -8.08 12.37 -4.70
C LEU A 355 -7.60 11.67 -3.42
N PHE A 356 -6.45 11.01 -3.48
CA PHE A 356 -5.84 10.37 -2.31
C PHE A 356 -5.49 11.38 -1.22
N ALA A 357 -5.02 12.58 -1.60
CA ALA A 357 -4.70 13.66 -0.68
C ALA A 357 -5.92 14.16 0.13
N GLN A 358 -7.14 13.91 -0.35
CA GLN A 358 -8.39 14.24 0.35
C GLN A 358 -8.82 13.16 1.35
N CYS A 359 -8.08 12.05 1.42
CA CYS A 359 -8.38 10.86 2.21
C CYS A 359 -7.14 10.47 3.04
N ALA A 360 -7.35 9.59 4.02
CA ALA A 360 -6.25 8.98 4.76
C ALA A 360 -5.56 7.88 3.93
N ILE A 361 -5.09 8.26 2.73
CA ILE A 361 -4.42 7.37 1.78
C ILE A 361 -2.99 7.88 1.57
N ARG A 362 -2.01 6.99 1.78
CA ARG A 362 -0.60 7.27 1.57
C ARG A 362 -0.04 6.34 0.52
N THR A 363 0.70 6.91 -0.42
CA THR A 363 1.34 6.18 -1.52
C THR A 363 2.84 6.39 -1.53
N GLY A 364 3.54 5.56 -2.27
CA GLY A 364 4.94 5.77 -2.54
C GLY A 364 5.55 4.65 -3.39
N THR A 365 6.66 4.97 -4.02
CA THR A 365 7.39 4.06 -4.90
C THR A 365 8.63 3.50 -4.23
N ARG A 366 8.99 2.29 -4.61
CA ARG A 366 10.23 1.62 -4.24
C ARG A 366 10.92 1.07 -5.47
N GLU A 367 12.23 1.09 -5.43
CA GLU A 367 13.09 0.50 -6.44
C GLU A 367 14.06 -0.47 -5.75
N THR A 368 14.48 -1.52 -6.45
CA THR A 368 15.54 -2.38 -5.96
C THR A 368 16.85 -1.61 -5.97
N LEU A 369 17.33 -1.24 -4.79
CA LEU A 369 18.56 -0.48 -4.60
C LEU A 369 19.73 -1.40 -4.27
N PRO A 370 20.96 -1.06 -4.70
CA PRO A 370 22.16 -1.81 -4.37
C PRO A 370 22.39 -1.92 -2.85
N ASP A 371 22.89 -3.07 -2.40
CA ASP A 371 23.27 -3.28 -1.00
C ASP A 371 24.40 -2.35 -0.53
N ALA A 372 25.12 -1.72 -1.46
CA ALA A 372 26.14 -0.73 -1.17
C ALA A 372 25.61 0.57 -0.53
N LEU A 373 24.34 0.91 -0.72
CA LEU A 373 23.74 2.10 -0.11
C LEU A 373 23.49 1.93 1.39
N PRO A 374 23.52 3.01 2.20
CA PRO A 374 23.19 3.01 3.62
C PRO A 374 21.82 2.37 3.92
N LEU A 375 21.69 1.71 5.07
CA LEU A 375 20.51 0.95 5.44
C LEU A 375 19.23 1.79 5.42
N TYR A 376 19.27 2.97 6.03
CA TYR A 376 18.10 3.86 6.13
C TYR A 376 17.70 4.41 4.76
N ARG A 377 18.67 4.74 3.90
CA ARG A 377 18.41 5.19 2.52
C ARG A 377 17.71 4.10 1.70
N ARG A 378 18.11 2.84 1.83
CA ARG A 378 17.44 1.71 1.17
C ARG A 378 16.01 1.49 1.67
N LEU A 379 15.77 1.64 2.98
CA LEU A 379 14.47 1.40 3.58
C LEU A 379 13.48 2.56 3.41
N LEU A 380 13.96 3.79 3.44
CA LEU A 380 13.14 4.98 3.30
C LEU A 380 12.95 5.40 1.82
N GLY A 381 13.84 4.96 0.90
CA GLY A 381 13.74 5.37 -0.51
C GLY A 381 13.62 6.88 -0.64
N ASN A 382 12.64 7.37 -1.40
CA ASN A 382 12.42 8.80 -1.61
C ASN A 382 12.11 9.58 -0.31
N ALA A 383 11.55 8.92 0.70
CA ALA A 383 11.29 9.57 1.99
C ALA A 383 12.57 9.91 2.76
N TYR A 384 13.73 9.33 2.39
CA TYR A 384 15.01 9.67 2.99
C TYR A 384 15.42 11.14 2.74
N GLU A 385 15.13 11.65 1.55
CA GLU A 385 15.47 13.03 1.17
C GLU A 385 14.62 14.08 1.93
N ALA A 386 13.49 13.67 2.50
CA ALA A 386 12.65 14.52 3.35
C ALA A 386 13.12 14.58 4.81
N LEU A 387 14.11 13.76 5.21
CA LEU A 387 14.70 13.86 6.55
C LEU A 387 15.47 15.18 6.72
N PRO A 388 15.44 15.79 7.91
CA PRO A 388 16.31 16.92 8.23
C PRO A 388 17.80 16.60 8.04
N PRO A 389 18.64 17.53 7.60
CA PRO A 389 20.06 17.28 7.32
C PRO A 389 20.84 16.60 8.45
N PRO A 390 20.66 16.93 9.76
CA PRO A 390 21.35 16.23 10.84
C PRO A 390 21.00 14.74 10.92
N LEU A 391 19.75 14.35 10.58
CA LEU A 391 19.34 12.96 10.55
C LEU A 391 19.94 12.25 9.33
N GLN A 392 19.93 12.90 8.16
CA GLN A 392 20.58 12.35 6.98
C GLN A 392 22.07 12.08 7.23
N ALA A 393 22.80 13.05 7.80
CA ALA A 393 24.21 12.91 8.11
C ALA A 393 24.52 11.75 9.09
N MET A 394 23.63 11.49 10.06
CA MET A 394 23.79 10.40 11.01
C MET A 394 23.50 9.03 10.39
N HIS A 395 22.61 8.96 9.39
CA HIS A 395 22.20 7.71 8.73
C HIS A 395 22.83 7.48 7.35
N ASP A 396 23.69 8.40 6.86
CA ASP A 396 24.47 8.18 5.62
C ASP A 396 25.75 7.37 5.92
N LEU A 397 25.60 6.28 6.65
CA LEU A 397 26.73 5.42 7.04
C LEU A 397 27.24 4.63 5.86
N ARG A 398 28.41 5.00 5.32
CA ARG A 398 29.09 4.28 4.23
C ARG A 398 29.99 3.18 4.78
N ASP A 399 30.92 3.50 5.66
CA ASP A 399 31.86 2.56 6.27
C ASP A 399 31.86 2.68 7.80
N ALA A 400 32.24 3.82 8.32
CA ALA A 400 32.29 4.12 9.75
C ALA A 400 31.92 5.58 10.02
N LEU A 401 31.32 5.82 11.17
CA LEU A 401 30.99 7.14 11.71
C LEU A 401 31.16 7.10 13.23
N SER A 402 31.70 8.15 13.82
CA SER A 402 31.69 8.36 15.28
C SER A 402 30.95 9.63 15.60
N ALA A 403 30.12 9.60 16.65
CA ALA A 403 29.40 10.77 17.11
C ALA A 403 29.44 10.87 18.63
N GLU A 404 29.54 12.09 19.14
CA GLU A 404 29.62 12.39 20.57
C GLU A 404 28.54 13.37 20.99
N GLY A 405 28.15 13.30 22.25
CA GLY A 405 27.14 14.19 22.80
C GLY A 405 26.86 13.95 24.27
N ARG A 406 25.64 14.27 24.67
CA ARG A 406 25.20 14.10 26.05
C ARG A 406 23.80 13.53 26.10
N ALA A 407 23.53 12.77 27.18
CA ALA A 407 22.24 12.13 27.36
C ALA A 407 21.82 12.08 28.84
N THR A 408 20.53 12.07 29.06
CA THR A 408 19.91 11.73 30.35
C THR A 408 19.33 10.32 30.23
N VAL A 409 19.64 9.48 31.22
CA VAL A 409 19.22 8.07 31.28
C VAL A 409 18.34 7.86 32.51
N THR A 410 17.18 7.26 32.30
CA THR A 410 16.24 6.83 33.34
C THR A 410 16.10 5.31 33.31
N ARG A 411 16.03 4.68 34.50
CA ARG A 411 15.94 3.22 34.65
C ARG A 411 14.64 2.82 35.32
N GLY A 412 14.07 1.71 34.86
CA GLY A 412 12.95 1.07 35.55
C GLY A 412 13.32 0.54 36.94
N LYS A 413 12.39 0.63 37.89
CA LYS A 413 12.59 0.25 39.29
C LYS A 413 12.31 -1.23 39.58
N GLY A 414 11.50 -1.90 38.75
CA GLY A 414 11.10 -3.30 38.90
C GLY A 414 12.29 -4.28 38.76
N TRP A 415 12.24 -5.43 39.45
CA TRP A 415 13.29 -6.43 39.40
C TRP A 415 13.44 -7.05 37.99
N LEU A 416 12.33 -7.30 37.27
CA LEU A 416 12.35 -7.76 35.89
C LEU A 416 13.02 -6.73 34.96
N ALA A 417 12.70 -5.45 35.13
CA ALA A 417 13.32 -4.38 34.36
C ALA A 417 14.84 -4.28 34.61
N ARG A 418 15.26 -4.44 35.86
CA ARG A 418 16.69 -4.45 36.23
C ARG A 418 17.42 -5.64 35.62
N LEU A 419 16.81 -6.84 35.69
CA LEU A 419 17.36 -8.05 35.07
C LEU A 419 17.51 -7.91 33.56
N ALA A 420 16.43 -7.49 32.86
CA ALA A 420 16.43 -7.28 31.42
C ALA A 420 17.49 -6.26 31.00
N ALA A 421 17.61 -5.18 31.77
CA ALA A 421 18.59 -4.16 31.49
C ALA A 421 20.05 -4.60 31.78
N ALA A 422 20.27 -5.50 32.73
CA ALA A 422 21.60 -6.09 32.99
C ALA A 422 22.01 -7.05 31.87
N ILE A 423 21.06 -7.88 31.35
CA ILE A 423 21.30 -8.82 30.23
C ILE A 423 21.72 -8.07 28.96
N VAL A 424 21.05 -6.94 28.63
CA VAL A 424 21.38 -6.14 27.44
C VAL A 424 22.60 -5.24 27.67
N GLY A 425 22.94 -4.95 28.91
CA GLY A 425 24.03 -4.05 29.26
C GLY A 425 23.69 -2.55 29.23
N PHE A 426 22.39 -2.20 29.35
CA PHE A 426 21.96 -0.79 29.29
C PHE A 426 22.64 0.10 30.34
N PRO A 427 22.86 1.42 30.06
CA PRO A 427 23.58 2.36 30.93
C PRO A 427 22.88 2.57 32.29
N ALA A 428 23.62 3.00 33.30
CA ALA A 428 23.06 3.42 34.59
C ALA A 428 22.25 4.71 34.43
N ALA A 429 21.30 4.95 35.36
CA ALA A 429 20.58 6.21 35.42
C ALA A 429 21.54 7.37 35.74
N GLY A 430 21.31 8.52 35.11
CA GLY A 430 22.11 9.73 35.35
C GLY A 430 21.68 10.85 34.41
N GLU A 431 22.01 12.06 34.79
CA GLU A 431 21.74 13.26 34.00
C GLU A 431 23.02 13.74 33.32
N ASN A 432 22.87 14.31 32.13
CA ASN A 432 23.95 14.94 31.38
C ASN A 432 25.19 14.04 31.19
N LEU A 433 25.01 12.74 31.05
CA LEU A 433 26.07 11.76 30.86
C LEU A 433 26.76 11.97 29.51
N PRO A 434 28.10 11.89 29.42
CA PRO A 434 28.79 11.87 28.13
C PRO A 434 28.40 10.59 27.39
N VAL A 435 28.06 10.74 26.10
CA VAL A 435 27.74 9.64 25.24
C VAL A 435 28.58 9.69 23.99
N ARG A 436 29.13 8.54 23.59
CA ARG A 436 29.79 8.31 22.30
C ARG A 436 29.14 7.12 21.61
N VAL A 437 28.87 7.26 20.33
CA VAL A 437 28.35 6.18 19.51
C VAL A 437 29.26 6.00 18.31
N ASP A 438 29.82 4.80 18.18
CA ASP A 438 30.63 4.40 17.05
C ASP A 438 29.79 3.47 16.16
N PHE A 439 29.66 3.85 14.91
CA PHE A 439 28.92 3.12 13.89
C PHE A 439 29.93 2.49 12.94
N THR A 440 29.80 1.21 12.67
CA THR A 440 30.60 0.51 11.64
C THR A 440 29.68 -0.29 10.74
N ARG A 441 30.04 -0.38 9.47
CA ARG A 441 29.27 -1.12 8.47
C ARG A 441 30.10 -2.23 7.86
N GLU A 442 29.62 -3.46 7.98
CA GLU A 442 30.25 -4.65 7.41
C GLU A 442 29.19 -5.55 6.76
N ASN A 443 29.41 -5.96 5.51
CA ASN A 443 28.54 -6.88 4.78
C ASN A 443 27.05 -6.47 4.78
N GLY A 444 26.76 -5.17 4.65
CA GLY A 444 25.39 -4.62 4.64
C GLY A 444 24.71 -4.58 6.00
N ARG A 445 25.42 -4.88 7.08
CA ARG A 445 24.98 -4.74 8.48
C ARG A 445 25.66 -3.55 9.12
N GLU A 446 24.93 -2.85 9.98
CA GLU A 446 25.42 -1.73 10.76
C GLU A 446 25.55 -2.17 12.21
N ARG A 447 26.74 -2.00 12.79
CA ARG A 447 26.99 -2.22 14.22
C ARG A 447 27.05 -0.86 14.91
N TRP A 448 26.25 -0.70 15.92
CA TRP A 448 26.16 0.51 16.72
C TRP A 448 26.71 0.22 18.12
N THR A 449 27.89 0.76 18.44
CA THR A 449 28.54 0.63 19.74
C THR A 449 28.33 1.91 20.52
N ARG A 450 27.53 1.85 21.59
CA ARG A 450 27.12 2.99 22.40
C ARG A 450 27.85 2.95 23.72
N ASN A 451 28.56 4.02 24.05
CA ASN A 451 29.27 4.21 25.34
C ASN A 451 28.62 5.37 26.08
N PHE A 452 28.05 5.10 27.25
CA PHE A 452 27.48 6.09 28.16
C PHE A 452 28.32 6.14 29.45
N ALA A 453 29.12 7.19 29.62
CA ALA A 453 29.97 7.39 30.79
C ALA A 453 30.80 6.15 31.13
N GLY A 454 31.42 5.50 30.14
CA GLY A 454 32.27 4.30 30.32
C GLY A 454 31.51 2.97 30.21
N ARG A 455 30.19 2.94 30.24
CA ARG A 455 29.41 1.71 30.08
C ARG A 455 29.04 1.50 28.61
N THR A 456 29.52 0.41 28.05
CA THR A 456 29.35 0.10 26.60
C THR A 456 28.35 -1.02 26.37
N PHE A 457 27.45 -0.85 25.38
CA PHE A 457 26.62 -1.89 24.82
C PHE A 457 26.51 -1.72 23.30
N HIS A 458 26.16 -2.77 22.61
CA HIS A 458 26.08 -2.74 21.15
C HIS A 458 24.83 -3.41 20.62
N SER A 459 24.41 -2.98 19.45
CA SER A 459 23.40 -3.64 18.63
C SER A 459 23.88 -3.77 17.20
N THR A 460 23.24 -4.66 16.44
CA THR A 460 23.46 -4.80 15.01
C THR A 460 22.15 -4.57 14.29
N GLN A 461 22.17 -3.69 13.27
CA GLN A 461 21.02 -3.39 12.44
C GLN A 461 21.22 -3.95 11.03
N GLU A 462 20.19 -4.56 10.48
CA GLU A 462 20.18 -5.07 9.10
C GLU A 462 18.79 -4.91 8.49
N GLN A 463 18.72 -4.91 7.15
CA GLN A 463 17.45 -4.93 6.45
C GLN A 463 16.75 -6.28 6.65
N GLY A 464 15.51 -6.25 7.11
CA GLY A 464 14.70 -7.44 7.30
C GLY A 464 14.35 -8.13 5.99
N ARG A 465 14.15 -9.45 6.05
CA ARG A 465 13.77 -10.31 4.92
C ARG A 465 12.50 -11.10 5.23
N GLY A 466 11.82 -11.57 4.20
CA GLY A 466 10.63 -12.39 4.32
C GLY A 466 9.52 -11.68 5.11
N ARG A 467 9.14 -12.22 6.27
CA ARG A 467 8.08 -11.61 7.10
C ARG A 467 8.47 -10.26 7.73
N SER A 468 9.75 -9.92 7.76
CA SER A 468 10.28 -8.63 8.24
C SER A 468 10.75 -7.72 7.09
N GLU A 469 10.37 -8.02 5.85
CA GLU A 469 10.65 -7.20 4.68
C GLU A 469 10.25 -5.75 4.90
N TRP A 470 11.12 -4.80 4.49
CA TRP A 470 10.98 -3.36 4.70
C TRP A 470 11.00 -2.89 6.16
N LEU A 471 11.53 -3.72 7.07
CA LEU A 471 11.79 -3.36 8.47
C LEU A 471 13.30 -3.33 8.72
N ILE A 472 13.72 -2.53 9.71
CA ILE A 472 15.04 -2.62 10.32
C ILE A 472 14.99 -3.74 11.36
N CYS A 473 15.83 -4.74 11.23
CA CYS A 473 16.02 -5.77 12.27
C CYS A 473 17.18 -5.37 13.16
N GLU A 474 16.88 -4.90 14.36
CA GLU A 474 17.90 -4.57 15.37
C GLU A 474 18.05 -5.71 16.38
N ARG A 475 19.29 -6.14 16.58
CA ARG A 475 19.67 -7.28 17.42
C ARG A 475 20.47 -6.83 18.64
N PHE A 476 20.02 -7.26 19.81
CA PHE A 476 20.69 -7.14 21.08
C PHE A 476 20.95 -8.54 21.65
N GLY A 477 22.09 -9.14 21.32
CA GLY A 477 22.35 -10.55 21.65
C GLY A 477 21.25 -11.47 21.09
N PRO A 478 20.50 -12.22 21.95
CA PRO A 478 19.47 -13.15 21.51
C PRO A 478 18.14 -12.46 21.09
N LEU A 479 17.95 -11.20 21.51
CA LEU A 479 16.76 -10.42 21.20
C LEU A 479 16.90 -9.76 19.83
N CYS A 480 15.89 -9.92 18.98
CA CYS A 480 15.77 -9.18 17.72
C CYS A 480 14.42 -8.48 17.64
N VAL A 481 14.44 -7.18 17.38
CA VAL A 481 13.25 -6.37 17.17
C VAL A 481 13.25 -5.85 15.73
N ALA A 482 12.20 -6.13 14.99
CA ALA A 482 12.00 -5.62 13.63
C ALA A 482 11.08 -4.41 13.66
N MET A 483 11.61 -3.25 13.27
CA MET A 483 10.98 -1.93 13.39
C MET A 483 10.76 -1.31 12.02
N ALA A 484 9.66 -0.61 11.85
CA ALA A 484 9.40 0.22 10.68
C ALA A 484 10.01 1.62 10.90
N PRO A 485 10.87 2.10 10.01
CA PRO A 485 11.26 3.51 9.98
C PRO A 485 10.09 4.33 9.40
N VAL A 486 9.52 5.20 10.20
CA VAL A 486 8.34 6.00 9.87
C VAL A 486 8.69 7.47 9.93
N LEU A 487 8.41 8.18 8.85
CA LEU A 487 8.53 9.63 8.81
C LEU A 487 7.22 10.24 9.31
N ASP A 488 7.30 10.96 10.43
CA ASP A 488 6.19 11.61 11.11
C ASP A 488 6.54 13.09 11.28
N GLU A 489 6.07 13.92 10.35
CA GLU A 489 6.48 15.31 10.17
C GLU A 489 8.01 15.42 9.99
N ASP A 490 8.72 16.03 10.93
CA ASP A 490 10.18 16.21 10.98
C ASP A 490 10.94 15.13 11.77
N ARG A 491 10.23 14.08 12.22
CA ARG A 491 10.76 13.01 13.08
C ARG A 491 10.86 11.69 12.36
N LEU A 492 11.94 10.98 12.61
CA LEU A 492 12.07 9.58 12.23
C LEU A 492 11.71 8.70 13.43
N ARG A 493 10.58 7.99 13.35
CA ARG A 493 10.12 7.06 14.39
C ARG A 493 10.46 5.63 14.03
N LEU A 494 10.90 4.85 15.00
CA LEU A 494 11.17 3.42 14.87
C LEU A 494 10.04 2.63 15.53
N VAL A 495 9.08 2.15 14.74
CA VAL A 495 7.87 1.49 15.23
C VAL A 495 8.04 -0.03 15.24
N ALA A 496 8.09 -0.65 16.43
CA ALA A 496 8.22 -2.10 16.57
C ALA A 496 7.04 -2.84 15.94
N ARG A 497 7.33 -3.78 15.04
CA ARG A 497 6.32 -4.57 14.31
C ARG A 497 6.40 -6.05 14.61
N ARG A 498 7.59 -6.56 14.85
CA ARG A 498 7.87 -7.97 15.12
C ARG A 498 9.02 -8.08 16.10
N TRP A 499 9.08 -9.19 16.81
CA TRP A 499 10.21 -9.50 17.66
C TRP A 499 10.43 -11.01 17.76
N SER A 500 11.63 -11.37 18.12
CA SER A 500 12.02 -12.76 18.34
C SER A 500 13.06 -12.85 19.45
N LEU A 501 13.07 -13.96 20.14
CA LEU A 501 14.08 -14.29 21.13
C LEU A 501 14.73 -15.62 20.73
N PHE A 502 16.06 -15.68 20.71
CA PHE A 502 16.82 -16.83 20.18
C PHE A 502 16.36 -17.27 18.76
N GLY A 503 15.94 -16.32 17.90
CA GLY A 503 15.43 -16.62 16.57
C GLY A 503 13.97 -17.10 16.52
N MET A 504 13.34 -17.42 17.65
CA MET A 504 11.94 -17.83 17.74
C MET A 504 11.02 -16.60 17.72
N PRO A 505 10.10 -16.46 16.76
CA PRO A 505 9.16 -15.37 16.72
C PRO A 505 8.16 -15.47 17.87
N LEU A 506 7.94 -14.36 18.56
CA LEU A 506 7.04 -14.28 19.71
C LEU A 506 5.80 -13.42 19.40
N PRO A 507 4.69 -13.63 20.14
CA PRO A 507 3.46 -12.88 19.96
C PRO A 507 3.67 -11.35 20.15
N ARG A 508 3.03 -10.55 19.29
CA ARG A 508 3.13 -9.09 19.33
C ARG A 508 2.66 -8.49 20.66
N ARG A 509 1.73 -9.16 21.37
CA ARG A 509 1.24 -8.71 22.68
C ARG A 509 2.33 -8.72 23.76
N LEU A 510 3.39 -9.49 23.57
CA LEU A 510 4.56 -9.56 24.43
C LEU A 510 5.77 -8.82 23.84
N ALA A 511 5.57 -8.04 22.78
CA ALA A 511 6.66 -7.25 22.20
C ALA A 511 7.14 -6.18 23.18
N PRO A 512 8.42 -5.82 23.15
CA PRO A 512 8.87 -4.60 23.78
C PRO A 512 8.00 -3.43 23.33
N VAL A 513 7.56 -2.64 24.32
CA VAL A 513 6.79 -1.41 24.12
C VAL A 513 7.70 -0.22 24.39
N GLY A 514 7.44 0.90 23.75
CA GLY A 514 8.21 2.11 23.95
C GLY A 514 8.05 3.07 22.80
N ASN A 515 8.73 4.18 22.91
CA ASN A 515 8.73 5.23 21.90
C ASN A 515 10.19 5.51 21.51
N ALA A 516 10.55 5.24 20.28
CA ALA A 516 11.88 5.53 19.75
C ALA A 516 11.72 6.47 18.56
N TYR A 517 12.29 7.65 18.66
CA TYR A 517 12.28 8.64 17.58
C TYR A 517 13.53 9.51 17.62
N GLU A 518 13.85 10.05 16.46
CA GLU A 518 14.97 10.92 16.19
C GLU A 518 14.45 12.19 15.51
N TYR A 519 15.06 13.33 15.81
CA TYR A 519 14.66 14.63 15.28
C TYR A 519 15.84 15.59 15.23
N ALA A 520 15.71 16.67 14.47
CA ALA A 520 16.68 17.74 14.44
C ALA A 520 16.21 18.91 15.30
N ALA A 521 17.10 19.41 16.17
CA ALA A 521 16.91 20.66 16.89
C ALA A 521 18.28 21.34 17.07
N ASP A 522 18.29 22.66 17.02
CA ASP A 522 19.53 23.48 17.15
C ASP A 522 20.67 23.05 16.19
N GLY A 523 20.30 22.56 15.00
CA GLY A 523 21.25 22.04 14.01
C GLY A 523 21.91 20.72 14.38
N ARG A 524 21.41 20.01 15.40
CA ARG A 524 21.97 18.76 15.92
C ARG A 524 20.99 17.61 15.77
N PHE A 525 21.54 16.40 15.74
CA PHE A 525 20.78 15.16 15.84
C PHE A 525 20.36 14.91 17.28
N HIS A 526 19.08 14.77 17.53
CA HIS A 526 18.50 14.43 18.82
C HIS A 526 17.83 13.07 18.75
N PHE A 527 17.92 12.33 19.83
CA PHE A 527 17.27 11.03 19.98
C PHE A 527 16.47 10.94 21.28
N HIS A 528 15.39 10.20 21.21
CA HIS A 528 14.58 9.75 22.34
C HIS A 528 14.29 8.27 22.18
N VAL A 529 14.73 7.45 23.12
CA VAL A 529 14.50 6.00 23.12
C VAL A 529 13.95 5.60 24.46
N GLU A 530 12.75 5.05 24.45
CA GLU A 530 12.10 4.44 25.61
C GLU A 530 11.84 2.98 25.30
N ILE A 531 12.32 2.08 26.15
CA ILE A 531 12.16 0.64 26.03
C ILE A 531 11.49 0.13 27.31
N GLY A 532 10.33 -0.45 27.14
CA GLY A 532 9.58 -1.10 28.21
C GLY A 532 9.12 -2.48 27.77
N HIS A 533 8.47 -3.20 28.67
CA HIS A 533 7.84 -4.47 28.39
C HIS A 533 6.52 -4.57 29.17
N PRO A 534 5.44 -5.16 28.61
CA PRO A 534 4.13 -5.24 29.29
C PRO A 534 4.18 -5.82 30.69
N LEU A 535 5.11 -6.75 30.96
CA LEU A 535 5.27 -7.41 32.26
C LEU A 535 6.32 -6.74 33.17
N ALA A 536 7.29 -6.00 32.61
CA ALA A 536 8.39 -5.42 33.35
C ALA A 536 8.25 -3.90 33.57
N GLY A 537 7.29 -3.26 32.89
CA GLY A 537 7.18 -1.81 32.84
C GLY A 537 8.35 -1.17 32.08
N LEU A 538 8.71 0.06 32.42
CA LEU A 538 9.90 0.73 31.87
C LEU A 538 11.16 -0.07 32.21
N ILE A 539 11.99 -0.35 31.20
CA ILE A 539 13.31 -0.97 31.34
C ILE A 539 14.38 0.12 31.36
N VAL A 540 14.41 0.95 30.33
CA VAL A 540 15.32 2.09 30.19
C VAL A 540 14.69 3.15 29.29
N ALA A 541 14.92 4.41 29.63
CA ALA A 541 14.69 5.52 28.72
C ALA A 541 15.96 6.37 28.65
N TYR A 542 16.35 6.80 27.47
CA TYR A 542 17.45 7.73 27.27
C TYR A 542 17.13 8.72 26.16
N ARG A 543 17.47 9.97 26.42
CA ARG A 543 17.27 11.09 25.50
C ARG A 543 18.50 11.99 25.50
N GLY A 544 18.83 12.54 24.36
CA GLY A 544 20.00 13.40 24.25
C GLY A 544 20.23 13.86 22.82
N PHE A 545 21.46 14.32 22.57
CA PHE A 545 21.89 14.73 21.24
C PHE A 545 23.26 14.13 20.91
N LEU A 546 23.54 14.03 19.62
CA LEU A 546 24.84 13.62 19.08
C LEU A 546 25.27 14.62 18.00
N VAL A 547 26.59 14.79 17.89
CA VAL A 547 27.24 15.54 16.82
C VAL A 547 28.27 14.60 16.18
N PRO A 548 28.24 14.41 14.85
CA PRO A 548 29.26 13.65 14.15
C PRO A 548 30.66 14.20 14.43
N ARG A 549 31.64 13.32 14.61
CA ARG A 549 33.06 13.69 14.67
C ARG A 549 33.64 13.63 13.27
N ASP A 550 34.33 14.68 12.84
CA ASP A 550 35.16 14.65 11.64
C ASP A 550 36.38 13.77 11.93
N CYS A 551 36.39 12.55 11.43
CA CYS A 551 37.53 11.62 11.56
C CYS A 551 38.86 12.13 10.95
N ALA A 552 38.84 13.29 10.25
CA ALA A 552 40.01 13.85 9.58
C ALA A 552 40.95 14.67 10.46
N ARG A 553 40.64 14.90 11.75
CA ARG A 553 41.45 15.79 12.63
C ARG A 553 42.30 15.10 13.69
N ASP A 554 42.14 13.80 13.93
CA ASP A 554 42.84 13.14 15.07
C ASP A 554 44.17 12.44 14.69
N ASP A 555 44.59 12.40 13.42
CA ASP A 555 45.90 11.79 13.02
C ASP A 555 47.09 12.76 13.09
N ALA A 556 46.90 13.98 13.56
CA ALA A 556 47.98 14.94 13.79
C ALA A 556 48.45 14.90 15.25
N VAL A 557 48.99 13.79 15.71
CA VAL A 557 49.90 13.79 16.87
C VAL A 557 51.24 14.34 16.41
N PRO A 558 51.74 15.48 16.95
CA PRO A 558 53.07 15.96 16.60
C PRO A 558 54.09 14.94 17.07
N ARG A 559 54.87 14.38 16.15
CA ARG A 559 56.10 13.68 16.49
C ARG A 559 56.98 14.69 17.22
N GLN A 560 57.26 14.46 18.50
CA GLN A 560 58.33 15.14 19.22
C GLN A 560 59.67 14.82 18.51
N GLU A 561 60.22 15.82 17.84
CA GLU A 561 61.59 15.78 17.39
C GLU A 561 62.49 15.70 18.65
N GLY A 562 63.15 14.56 18.78
CA GLY A 562 64.20 14.34 19.81
C GLY A 562 65.38 15.26 19.55
N LEU A 563 65.65 16.12 20.52
CA LEU A 563 66.88 16.89 20.65
C LEU A 563 68.06 15.90 20.77
N THR A 564 68.83 15.72 19.75
CA THR A 564 70.17 15.11 19.89
C THR A 564 71.17 16.23 20.12
N ALA A 565 71.75 16.20 21.32
CA ALA A 565 72.83 17.05 21.76
C ALA A 565 74.06 16.84 20.89
N ALA A 566 74.64 17.91 20.38
CA ALA A 566 75.95 17.95 19.79
C ALA A 566 77.01 17.91 20.92
N THR A 567 77.87 16.87 20.86
CA THR A 567 79.17 16.90 21.57
C THR A 567 80.26 17.01 20.51
N GLY A 568 81.01 18.06 20.67
CA GLY A 568 82.17 18.35 19.84
C GLY A 568 83.39 17.45 20.14
N GLY A 569 84.29 17.38 19.19
CA GLY A 569 85.58 16.72 19.29
C GLY A 569 86.48 17.06 18.12
N ARG A 570 87.44 17.85 18.39
CA ARG A 570 88.55 18.27 17.51
C ARG A 570 89.30 17.06 16.95
N HIS A 571 89.67 17.10 15.67
CA HIS A 571 91.06 17.25 15.12
C HIS A 571 90.96 17.44 13.61
#